data_f17ff6ebca6371fff1ff6e4d9c4f824f
#
_entry.id   f17ff6ebca6371fff1ff6e4d9c4f824f
#
_cell.length_a   1.000
_cell.length_b   1.000
_cell.length_c   1.000
_cell.angle_alpha   90.00
_cell.angle_beta   90.00
_cell.angle_gamma   90.00
#
_symmetry.space_group_name_H-M   'P 1'
#
loop_
_entity.id
_entity.type
_entity.pdbx_description
1 polymer ?
#
loop_
_entity_poly.entity_id
_entity_poly.type
_entity_poly.pdbx_seq_one_letter_code
_entity_poly.pdbx_strand_id
1 'polypeptide(L)'
;MKTRTGSDPVAIGRVGSPSGLRGEFRVTLYAHDSDNLKEGKVLLLKHIKNVAGADSEIRAAISSVRFQKGRPVIKLEGFDDRTSVETLRNMEISIEASDLEELPEGEHYVRDLIGCRVVDIAGGGEKEIGILQDVLQNTAQSVLDVRTAEGRSVLIPAVDAFLRSIDEEAGLIEVELIPGFTE
;
A
#
# COMPACT_ATOMS: atom_id res chain seq x y z
N MET A 1 -2.51 20.43 6.75
CA MET A 1 -1.23 20.03 6.13
C MET A 1 -0.37 19.37 7.21
N LYS A 2 -0.59 18.06 7.44
CA LYS A 2 0.28 17.30 8.36
C LYS A 2 1.64 17.15 7.69
N THR A 3 2.63 17.85 8.19
CA THR A 3 4.03 17.57 7.90
C THR A 3 4.28 16.13 8.34
N ARG A 4 4.47 15.22 7.39
CA ARG A 4 4.91 13.84 7.65
C ARG A 4 6.28 13.91 8.33
N THR A 5 6.27 13.99 9.65
CA THR A 5 7.49 13.94 10.47
C THR A 5 7.67 12.49 10.89
N GLY A 6 8.10 11.67 9.95
CA GLY A 6 8.46 10.30 10.21
C GLY A 6 9.43 9.82 9.13
N SER A 7 10.69 9.64 9.51
CA SER A 7 11.76 9.11 8.63
C SER A 7 11.60 7.61 8.33
N ASP A 8 10.46 7.02 8.63
CA ASP A 8 10.29 5.58 8.46
C ASP A 8 9.92 5.25 7.00
N PRO A 9 10.70 4.36 6.36
CA PRO A 9 10.43 3.92 5.02
C PRO A 9 9.08 3.22 4.90
N VAL A 10 8.41 3.42 3.78
CA VAL A 10 7.10 2.86 3.49
C VAL A 10 7.25 1.68 2.55
N ALA A 11 6.78 0.53 2.98
CA ALA A 11 6.74 -0.66 2.15
C ALA A 11 5.70 -0.51 1.04
N ILE A 12 6.17 -0.56 -0.22
CA ILE A 12 5.32 -0.45 -1.41
C ILE A 12 5.17 -1.76 -2.17
N GLY A 13 6.00 -2.76 -1.88
CA GLY A 13 5.94 -4.03 -2.59
C GLY A 13 7.07 -4.99 -2.24
N ARG A 14 7.26 -5.97 -3.11
CA ARG A 14 8.26 -7.03 -2.96
C ARG A 14 8.96 -7.35 -4.27
N VAL A 15 10.24 -7.68 -4.18
CA VAL A 15 11.04 -8.20 -5.30
C VAL A 15 10.53 -9.58 -5.70
N GLY A 16 10.10 -9.69 -6.94
CA GLY A 16 9.65 -10.94 -7.54
C GLY A 16 10.76 -11.69 -8.27
N SER A 17 10.40 -12.40 -9.34
CA SER A 17 11.35 -13.17 -10.14
C SER A 17 12.14 -12.29 -11.10
N PRO A 18 13.42 -12.62 -11.38
CA PRO A 18 14.19 -12.00 -12.45
C PRO A 18 13.46 -12.06 -13.79
N SER A 19 13.62 -11.03 -14.60
CA SER A 19 13.04 -10.89 -15.94
C SER A 19 14.15 -10.74 -16.97
N GLY A 20 14.49 -11.84 -17.63
CA GLY A 20 15.63 -11.86 -18.58
C GLY A 20 16.99 -11.99 -17.91
N LEU A 21 18.04 -11.50 -18.57
CA LEU A 21 19.44 -11.67 -18.18
C LEU A 21 20.14 -10.35 -17.79
N ARG A 22 19.47 -9.21 -18.00
CA ARG A 22 20.07 -7.87 -17.89
C ARG A 22 19.81 -7.18 -16.56
N GLY A 23 19.57 -7.93 -15.48
CA GLY A 23 19.34 -7.35 -14.15
C GLY A 23 17.93 -6.76 -13.94
N GLU A 24 16.98 -7.09 -14.80
CA GLU A 24 15.59 -6.71 -14.60
C GLU A 24 14.85 -7.72 -13.70
N PHE A 25 13.87 -7.25 -12.93
CA PHE A 25 12.99 -8.11 -12.14
C PHE A 25 11.56 -7.56 -12.05
N ARG A 26 10.64 -8.47 -11.80
CA ARG A 26 9.22 -8.11 -11.55
C ARG A 26 9.05 -7.60 -10.15
N VAL A 27 8.17 -6.61 -9.99
CA VAL A 27 7.75 -6.14 -8.67
C VAL A 27 6.33 -6.62 -8.42
N THR A 28 6.08 -7.10 -7.21
CA THR A 28 4.73 -7.33 -6.70
C THR A 28 4.41 -6.18 -5.76
N LEU A 29 3.53 -5.28 -6.20
CA LEU A 29 3.09 -4.14 -5.41
C LEU A 29 2.06 -4.57 -4.36
N TYR A 30 2.02 -3.88 -3.22
CA TYR A 30 1.04 -4.11 -2.16
C TYR A 30 -0.26 -3.33 -2.39
N ALA A 31 -0.18 -2.22 -3.14
CA ALA A 31 -1.31 -1.38 -3.50
C ALA A 31 -1.10 -0.79 -4.91
N HIS A 32 -1.90 0.21 -5.30
CA HIS A 32 -1.73 0.95 -6.56
C HIS A 32 -0.50 1.89 -6.54
N ASP A 33 0.62 1.40 -5.99
CA ASP A 33 1.86 2.17 -5.79
C ASP A 33 2.74 2.24 -7.05
N SER A 34 2.20 1.94 -8.24
CA SER A 34 2.98 1.94 -9.49
C SER A 34 3.60 3.29 -9.80
N ASP A 35 2.95 4.39 -9.41
CA ASP A 35 3.40 5.76 -9.65
C ASP A 35 4.63 6.12 -8.82
N ASN A 36 4.88 5.37 -7.76
CA ASN A 36 6.08 5.46 -6.95
C ASN A 36 7.31 4.79 -7.60
N LEU A 37 7.14 4.02 -8.67
CA LEU A 37 8.23 3.40 -9.41
C LEU A 37 8.62 4.25 -10.62
N LYS A 38 9.53 5.21 -10.43
CA LYS A 38 10.05 6.09 -11.48
C LYS A 38 11.58 5.99 -11.56
N GLU A 39 12.13 6.20 -12.76
CA GLU A 39 13.59 6.25 -12.97
C GLU A 39 14.21 7.34 -12.08
N GLY A 40 15.34 7.03 -11.48
CA GLY A 40 16.07 7.89 -10.55
C GLY A 40 15.58 7.81 -9.09
N LYS A 41 14.41 7.24 -8.81
CA LYS A 41 13.92 7.06 -7.44
C LYS A 41 14.74 6.00 -6.69
N VAL A 42 15.10 6.29 -5.45
CA VAL A 42 15.86 5.37 -4.59
C VAL A 42 14.93 4.43 -3.86
N LEU A 43 15.14 3.15 -4.01
CA LEU A 43 14.44 2.11 -3.27
C LEU A 43 15.29 1.59 -2.12
N LEU A 44 14.61 1.24 -1.05
CA LEU A 44 15.14 0.57 0.12
C LEU A 44 14.69 -0.88 0.07
N LEU A 45 15.62 -1.83 0.09
CA LEU A 45 15.31 -3.26 0.05
C LEU A 45 15.78 -3.90 1.35
N LYS A 46 14.86 -4.64 2.02
CA LYS A 46 15.13 -5.36 3.27
C LYS A 46 14.58 -6.77 3.23
N HIS A 47 15.23 -7.70 3.91
CA HIS A 47 14.67 -9.03 4.13
C HIS A 47 13.51 -8.97 5.14
N ILE A 48 12.38 -9.60 4.82
CA ILE A 48 11.14 -9.62 5.65
C ILE A 48 11.32 -10.46 6.92
N LYS A 49 12.26 -11.41 6.93
CA LYS A 49 12.55 -12.24 8.10
C LYS A 49 13.96 -11.92 8.60
N ASN A 50 14.10 -11.76 9.92
CA ASN A 50 15.39 -11.78 10.61
C ASN A 50 16.09 -13.13 10.35
N VAL A 51 16.74 -13.22 9.20
CA VAL A 51 17.75 -14.26 8.98
C VAL A 51 18.99 -13.74 9.70
N ALA A 52 19.45 -14.46 10.72
CA ALA A 52 20.63 -14.07 11.49
C ALA A 52 21.78 -13.71 10.54
N GLY A 53 22.20 -12.44 10.52
CA GLY A 53 23.22 -11.89 9.64
C GLY A 53 22.71 -11.12 8.40
N ALA A 54 21.40 -10.92 8.23
CA ALA A 54 20.79 -10.23 7.08
C ALA A 54 20.20 -8.86 7.43
N ASP A 55 20.80 -8.10 8.33
CA ASP A 55 20.45 -6.69 8.61
C ASP A 55 20.96 -5.72 7.52
N SER A 56 21.28 -6.21 6.33
CA SER A 56 21.72 -5.34 5.24
C SER A 56 20.53 -4.75 4.51
N GLU A 57 20.24 -3.49 4.79
CA GLU A 57 19.44 -2.64 3.93
C GLU A 57 20.24 -2.33 2.68
N ILE A 58 19.64 -2.55 1.52
CA ILE A 58 20.21 -2.18 0.22
C ILE A 58 19.47 -0.94 -0.25
N ARG A 59 20.23 0.11 -0.60
CA ARG A 59 19.70 1.32 -1.23
C ARG A 59 20.19 1.36 -2.68
N ALA A 60 19.27 1.43 -3.63
CA ALA A 60 19.62 1.48 -5.05
C ALA A 60 18.60 2.32 -5.82
N ALA A 61 19.09 3.11 -6.78
CA ALA A 61 18.24 3.89 -7.65
C ALA A 61 17.66 3.02 -8.77
N ILE A 62 16.44 3.36 -9.18
CA ILE A 62 15.80 2.73 -10.34
C ILE A 62 16.46 3.27 -11.62
N SER A 63 17.07 2.42 -12.43
CA SER A 63 17.67 2.77 -13.71
C SER A 63 16.69 2.65 -14.89
N SER A 64 15.67 1.82 -14.77
CA SER A 64 14.58 1.73 -15.76
C SER A 64 13.32 1.12 -15.18
N VAL A 65 12.18 1.56 -15.72
CA VAL A 65 10.84 1.03 -15.38
C VAL A 65 10.12 0.69 -16.68
N ARG A 66 9.51 -0.46 -16.76
CA ARG A 66 8.59 -0.83 -17.84
C ARG A 66 7.47 -1.72 -17.30
N PHE A 67 6.37 -1.79 -18.03
CA PHE A 67 5.23 -2.64 -17.66
C PHE A 67 5.13 -3.84 -18.62
N GLN A 68 4.95 -5.01 -18.06
CA GLN A 68 4.73 -6.25 -18.82
C GLN A 68 3.44 -6.92 -18.33
N LYS A 69 2.43 -6.96 -19.17
CA LYS A 69 1.09 -7.48 -18.82
C LYS A 69 0.52 -6.83 -17.54
N GLY A 70 0.63 -5.49 -17.43
CA GLY A 70 0.15 -4.71 -16.28
C GLY A 70 0.99 -4.82 -15.01
N ARG A 71 2.11 -5.56 -15.02
CA ARG A 71 3.02 -5.71 -13.88
C ARG A 71 4.29 -4.92 -14.10
N PRO A 72 4.76 -4.15 -13.10
CA PRO A 72 6.01 -3.42 -13.22
C PRO A 72 7.20 -4.38 -13.26
N VAL A 73 8.13 -4.08 -14.16
CA VAL A 73 9.44 -4.68 -14.30
C VAL A 73 10.45 -3.56 -14.20
N ILE A 74 11.33 -3.61 -13.22
CA ILE A 74 12.32 -2.58 -12.97
C ILE A 74 13.72 -3.13 -13.04
N LYS A 75 14.68 -2.23 -13.26
CA LYS A 75 16.11 -2.47 -13.10
C LYS A 75 16.66 -1.48 -12.09
N LEU A 76 17.53 -1.92 -11.22
CA LEU A 76 18.26 -1.09 -10.27
C LEU A 76 19.69 -0.85 -10.74
N GLU A 77 20.26 0.30 -10.37
CA GLU A 77 21.67 0.58 -10.58
C GLU A 77 22.54 -0.38 -9.77
N GLY A 78 23.60 -0.87 -10.40
CA GLY A 78 24.52 -1.84 -9.79
C GLY A 78 24.05 -3.31 -9.83
N PHE A 79 22.85 -3.57 -10.40
CA PHE A 79 22.31 -4.93 -10.57
C PHE A 79 22.15 -5.23 -12.06
N ASP A 80 23.26 -5.61 -12.74
CA ASP A 80 23.32 -5.69 -14.19
C ASP A 80 23.12 -7.08 -14.77
N ASP A 81 23.01 -8.08 -13.92
CA ASP A 81 22.84 -9.49 -14.32
C ASP A 81 21.78 -10.19 -13.47
N ARG A 82 21.40 -11.37 -13.95
CA ARG A 82 20.37 -12.19 -13.28
C ARG A 82 20.81 -12.66 -11.88
N THR A 83 22.10 -12.97 -11.71
CA THR A 83 22.61 -13.53 -10.43
C THR A 83 22.54 -12.49 -9.33
N SER A 84 22.92 -11.24 -9.63
CA SER A 84 22.82 -10.14 -8.67
C SER A 84 21.37 -9.87 -8.26
N VAL A 85 20.43 -9.93 -9.19
CA VAL A 85 18.98 -9.77 -8.89
C VAL A 85 18.41 -10.95 -8.09
N GLU A 86 18.91 -12.17 -8.30
CA GLU A 86 18.44 -13.33 -7.51
C GLU A 86 18.75 -13.18 -6.02
N THR A 87 19.78 -12.43 -5.64
CA THR A 87 20.06 -12.11 -4.23
C THR A 87 19.02 -11.21 -3.60
N LEU A 88 18.31 -10.39 -4.39
CA LEU A 88 17.26 -9.48 -3.95
C LEU A 88 15.90 -10.17 -3.81
N ARG A 89 15.77 -11.41 -4.25
CA ARG A 89 14.48 -12.10 -4.34
C ARG A 89 13.77 -12.15 -2.99
N ASN A 90 12.47 -11.84 -3.00
CA ASN A 90 11.59 -11.78 -1.83
C ASN A 90 11.94 -10.68 -0.81
N MET A 91 12.88 -9.79 -1.11
CA MET A 91 13.09 -8.61 -0.28
C MET A 91 11.88 -7.67 -0.40
N GLU A 92 11.54 -7.04 0.69
CA GLU A 92 10.55 -5.96 0.74
C GLU A 92 11.15 -4.69 0.12
N ILE A 93 10.35 -4.03 -0.71
CA ILE A 93 10.70 -2.77 -1.33
C ILE A 93 9.99 -1.66 -0.57
N SER A 94 10.76 -0.70 -0.10
CA SER A 94 10.26 0.49 0.57
C SER A 94 10.82 1.75 -0.09
N ILE A 95 10.16 2.87 0.13
CA ILE A 95 10.63 4.22 -0.23
C ILE A 95 10.58 5.11 1.00
N GLU A 96 11.36 6.18 1.02
CA GLU A 96 11.25 7.19 2.08
C GLU A 96 9.84 7.80 2.06
N ALA A 97 9.26 8.05 3.22
CA ALA A 97 7.91 8.62 3.31
C ALA A 97 7.80 9.99 2.61
N SER A 98 8.89 10.75 2.57
CA SER A 98 8.98 12.03 1.85
C SER A 98 8.93 11.87 0.32
N ASP A 99 9.27 10.70 -0.20
CA ASP A 99 9.37 10.41 -1.62
C ASP A 99 8.10 9.75 -2.18
N LEU A 100 7.08 9.53 -1.33
CA LEU A 100 5.76 9.10 -1.78
C LEU A 100 5.15 10.18 -2.68
N GLU A 101 4.68 9.76 -3.86
CA GLU A 101 3.90 10.65 -4.71
C GLU A 101 2.61 11.05 -3.99
N GLU A 102 2.18 12.30 -4.18
CA GLU A 102 0.84 12.72 -3.77
C GLU A 102 -0.17 11.94 -4.62
N LEU A 103 -1.13 11.31 -3.95
CA LEU A 103 -2.21 10.63 -4.65
C LEU A 103 -3.19 11.65 -5.22
N PRO A 104 -3.86 11.35 -6.36
CA PRO A 104 -4.97 12.14 -6.86
C PRO A 104 -6.04 12.37 -5.78
N GLU A 105 -6.80 13.48 -5.90
CA GLU A 105 -7.94 13.74 -4.99
C GLU A 105 -8.88 12.53 -4.94
N GLY A 106 -9.17 12.07 -3.73
CA GLY A 106 -10.03 10.91 -3.48
C GLY A 106 -9.32 9.55 -3.45
N GLU A 107 -8.01 9.51 -3.73
CA GLU A 107 -7.20 8.32 -3.52
C GLU A 107 -6.42 8.43 -2.21
N HIS A 108 -6.34 7.32 -1.47
CA HIS A 108 -5.71 7.26 -0.15
C HIS A 108 -4.79 6.06 -0.03
N TYR A 109 -3.66 6.23 0.65
CA TYR A 109 -2.84 5.08 1.01
C TYR A 109 -3.52 4.27 2.11
N VAL A 110 -3.70 2.97 1.89
CA VAL A 110 -4.36 2.06 2.85
C VAL A 110 -3.79 2.20 4.26
N ARG A 111 -2.47 2.34 4.40
CA ARG A 111 -1.81 2.50 5.70
C ARG A 111 -2.23 3.74 6.48
N ASP A 112 -2.56 4.83 5.76
CA ASP A 112 -2.97 6.10 6.37
C ASP A 112 -4.43 6.03 6.85
N LEU A 113 -5.19 5.07 6.30
CA LEU A 113 -6.57 4.78 6.69
C LEU A 113 -6.68 3.77 7.84
N ILE A 114 -5.68 2.90 8.04
CA ILE A 114 -5.68 1.94 9.14
C ILE A 114 -5.74 2.67 10.48
N GLY A 115 -6.71 2.30 11.32
CA GLY A 115 -6.97 2.95 12.60
C GLY A 115 -7.96 4.11 12.55
N CYS A 116 -8.45 4.52 11.37
CA CYS A 116 -9.54 5.49 11.25
C CYS A 116 -10.83 4.93 11.83
N ARG A 117 -11.62 5.81 12.46
CA ARG A 117 -12.98 5.48 12.88
C ARG A 117 -13.89 5.44 11.66
N VAL A 118 -14.76 4.45 11.61
CA VAL A 118 -15.76 4.31 10.56
C VAL A 118 -17.13 4.58 11.16
N VAL A 119 -17.83 5.57 10.60
CA VAL A 119 -19.17 5.98 11.06
C VAL A 119 -20.20 5.82 9.93
N ASP A 120 -21.36 5.32 10.27
CA ASP A 120 -22.51 5.28 9.37
C ASP A 120 -23.35 6.55 9.57
N ILE A 121 -23.55 7.28 8.48
CA ILE A 121 -24.33 8.52 8.45
C ILE A 121 -25.75 8.32 7.89
N ALA A 122 -26.17 7.07 7.69
CA ALA A 122 -27.50 6.76 7.20
C ALA A 122 -28.59 7.32 8.15
N GLY A 123 -29.63 7.92 7.58
CA GLY A 123 -30.76 8.47 8.34
C GLY A 123 -30.47 9.79 9.04
N GLY A 124 -29.38 10.49 8.71
CA GLY A 124 -29.07 11.84 9.22
C GLY A 124 -28.48 11.86 10.65
N GLY A 125 -28.02 10.72 11.15
CA GLY A 125 -27.28 10.59 12.41
C GLY A 125 -25.91 9.97 12.18
N GLU A 126 -25.00 10.11 13.14
CA GLU A 126 -23.71 9.41 13.14
C GLU A 126 -23.81 8.18 14.06
N LYS A 127 -23.57 7.00 13.52
CA LYS A 127 -23.46 5.76 14.27
C LYS A 127 -22.07 5.16 14.05
N GLU A 128 -21.27 5.09 15.11
CA GLU A 128 -19.96 4.44 15.01
C GLU A 128 -20.15 2.94 14.74
N ILE A 129 -19.45 2.46 13.69
CA ILE A 129 -19.37 1.02 13.34
C ILE A 129 -18.18 0.40 14.02
N GLY A 130 -17.02 1.07 13.96
CA GLY A 130 -15.77 0.58 14.54
C GLY A 130 -14.53 1.25 13.98
N ILE A 131 -13.42 0.50 14.00
CA ILE A 131 -12.11 0.96 13.55
C ILE A 131 -11.67 0.17 12.33
N LEU A 132 -11.16 0.84 11.30
CA LEU A 132 -10.62 0.19 10.12
C LEU A 132 -9.36 -0.60 10.49
N GLN A 133 -9.38 -1.91 10.23
CA GLN A 133 -8.26 -2.82 10.48
C GLN A 133 -7.43 -3.09 9.23
N ASP A 134 -8.09 -3.22 8.08
CA ASP A 134 -7.44 -3.53 6.81
C ASP A 134 -8.31 -3.09 5.63
N VAL A 135 -7.70 -3.01 4.45
CA VAL A 135 -8.42 -2.82 3.19
C VAL A 135 -8.08 -3.99 2.27
N LEU A 136 -9.05 -4.86 2.07
CA LEU A 136 -8.92 -6.03 1.21
C LEU A 136 -9.06 -5.59 -0.25
N GLN A 137 -7.99 -5.74 -1.01
CA GLN A 137 -7.99 -5.41 -2.43
C GLN A 137 -8.36 -6.64 -3.26
N ASN A 138 -9.51 -6.59 -3.90
CA ASN A 138 -9.94 -7.59 -4.89
C ASN A 138 -9.82 -7.01 -6.31
N THR A 139 -9.83 -7.89 -7.31
CA THR A 139 -9.75 -7.50 -8.73
C THR A 139 -10.90 -6.60 -9.20
N ALA A 140 -12.02 -6.57 -8.49
CA ALA A 140 -13.21 -5.82 -8.85
C ALA A 140 -13.40 -4.54 -8.02
N GLN A 141 -13.11 -4.58 -6.72
CA GLN A 141 -13.30 -3.46 -5.80
C GLN A 141 -12.56 -3.67 -4.49
N SER A 142 -12.20 -2.58 -3.80
CA SER A 142 -11.66 -2.64 -2.44
C SER A 142 -12.77 -2.83 -1.42
N VAL A 143 -12.46 -3.49 -0.30
CA VAL A 143 -13.39 -3.74 0.81
C VAL A 143 -12.72 -3.32 2.11
N LEU A 144 -13.37 -2.46 2.88
CA LEU A 144 -12.94 -2.04 4.19
C LEU A 144 -13.25 -3.15 5.20
N ASP A 145 -12.26 -3.65 5.93
CA ASP A 145 -12.42 -4.55 7.08
C ASP A 145 -12.46 -3.73 8.36
N VAL A 146 -13.65 -3.56 8.92
CA VAL A 146 -13.91 -2.71 10.09
C VAL A 146 -14.16 -3.57 11.32
N ARG A 147 -13.37 -3.36 12.36
CA ARG A 147 -13.52 -4.04 13.65
C ARG A 147 -14.48 -3.28 14.55
N THR A 148 -15.58 -3.90 14.93
CA THR A 148 -16.54 -3.33 15.88
C THR A 148 -16.03 -3.37 17.33
N ALA A 149 -16.66 -2.64 18.23
CA ALA A 149 -16.37 -2.66 19.67
C ALA A 149 -16.51 -4.08 20.29
N GLU A 150 -17.41 -4.88 19.74
CA GLU A 150 -17.63 -6.28 20.18
C GLU A 150 -16.59 -7.25 19.59
N GLY A 151 -15.66 -6.74 18.77
CA GLY A 151 -14.61 -7.55 18.17
C GLY A 151 -15.03 -8.31 16.91
N ARG A 152 -16.21 -8.03 16.34
CA ARG A 152 -16.67 -8.58 15.06
C ARG A 152 -16.02 -7.83 13.90
N SER A 153 -15.83 -8.49 12.76
CA SER A 153 -15.42 -7.87 11.50
C SER A 153 -16.65 -7.55 10.66
N VAL A 154 -16.75 -6.32 10.17
CA VAL A 154 -17.76 -5.86 9.21
C VAL A 154 -17.04 -5.49 7.93
N LEU A 155 -17.42 -6.12 6.82
CA LEU A 155 -16.81 -5.88 5.51
C LEU A 155 -17.68 -4.90 4.70
N ILE A 156 -17.15 -3.71 4.43
CA ILE A 156 -17.87 -2.64 3.71
C ILE A 156 -17.20 -2.41 2.37
N PRO A 157 -17.90 -2.58 1.22
CA PRO A 157 -17.35 -2.26 -0.08
C PRO A 157 -16.99 -0.76 -0.17
N ALA A 158 -15.76 -0.48 -0.60
CA ALA A 158 -15.27 0.89 -0.80
C ALA A 158 -15.70 1.39 -2.19
N VAL A 159 -16.99 1.63 -2.35
CA VAL A 159 -17.61 2.13 -3.59
C VAL A 159 -18.47 3.35 -3.27
N ASP A 160 -18.68 4.22 -4.25
CA ASP A 160 -19.46 5.47 -4.10
C ASP A 160 -20.88 5.27 -3.52
N ALA A 161 -21.43 4.05 -3.69
CA ALA A 161 -22.73 3.70 -3.12
C ALA A 161 -22.72 3.67 -1.58
N PHE A 162 -21.59 3.35 -0.96
CA PHE A 162 -21.43 3.23 0.50
C PHE A 162 -20.46 4.24 1.08
N LEU A 163 -19.34 4.53 0.42
CA LEU A 163 -18.33 5.46 0.90
C LEU A 163 -18.74 6.90 0.57
N ARG A 164 -18.79 7.76 1.57
CA ARG A 164 -19.17 9.17 1.43
C ARG A 164 -17.98 10.11 1.55
N SER A 165 -17.19 9.94 2.57
CA SER A 165 -16.00 10.77 2.76
C SER A 165 -14.89 10.00 3.48
N ILE A 166 -13.66 10.44 3.25
CA ILE A 166 -12.46 10.02 3.98
C ILE A 166 -11.75 11.29 4.43
N ASP A 167 -11.59 11.45 5.74
CA ASP A 167 -10.79 12.51 6.34
C ASP A 167 -9.63 11.90 7.11
N GLU A 168 -8.46 11.85 6.47
CA GLU A 168 -7.23 11.30 7.05
C GLU A 168 -6.73 12.15 8.23
N GLU A 169 -6.96 13.46 8.21
CA GLU A 169 -6.50 14.36 9.28
C GLU A 169 -7.34 14.15 10.55
N ALA A 170 -8.65 13.99 10.39
CA ALA A 170 -9.55 13.65 11.49
C ALA A 170 -9.51 12.18 11.89
N GLY A 171 -8.96 11.32 11.04
CA GLY A 171 -8.98 9.87 11.21
C GLY A 171 -10.40 9.30 11.13
N LEU A 172 -11.21 9.81 10.20
CA LEU A 172 -12.64 9.52 10.06
C LEU A 172 -12.96 9.04 8.65
N ILE A 173 -13.75 7.98 8.57
CA ILE A 173 -14.33 7.46 7.33
C ILE A 173 -15.84 7.45 7.49
N GLU A 174 -16.55 8.18 6.64
CA GLU A 174 -18.01 8.22 6.63
C GLU A 174 -18.55 7.26 5.57
N VAL A 175 -19.47 6.42 5.99
CA VAL A 175 -20.20 5.51 5.10
C VAL A 175 -21.71 5.72 5.27
N GLU A 176 -22.46 5.39 4.23
CA GLU A 176 -23.91 5.36 4.27
C GLU A 176 -24.37 3.93 3.94
N LEU A 177 -24.76 3.21 4.97
CA LEU A 177 -25.13 1.80 4.84
C LEU A 177 -26.63 1.62 4.68
N ILE A 178 -27.01 0.56 3.98
CA ILE A 178 -28.41 0.16 3.90
C ILE A 178 -28.88 -0.46 5.22
N PRO A 179 -30.14 -0.30 5.61
CA PRO A 179 -30.68 -0.91 6.84
C PRO A 179 -30.39 -2.42 6.90
N GLY A 180 -29.90 -2.88 8.07
CA GLY A 180 -29.56 -4.28 8.29
C GLY A 180 -28.16 -4.72 7.85
N PHE A 181 -27.32 -3.82 7.35
CA PHE A 181 -25.98 -4.17 6.88
C PHE A 181 -25.03 -4.63 8.00
N THR A 182 -25.21 -4.13 9.20
CA THR A 182 -24.35 -4.40 10.38
C THR A 182 -24.99 -5.32 11.43
N GLU A 183 -26.16 -5.91 11.12
CA GLU A 183 -26.87 -6.82 12.02
C GLU A 183 -26.33 -8.25 12.01
#